data_b46cfb8cf49dec95dc72313645f7c65a
#
_entry.id   b46cfb8cf49dec95dc72313645f7c65a
#
_cell.length_a   1.000
_cell.length_b   1.000
_cell.length_c   1.000
_cell.angle_alpha   90.00
_cell.angle_beta   90.00
_cell.angle_gamma   90.00
#
_symmetry.space_group_name_H-M   'P 1'
#
loop_
_entity.id
_entity.type
_entity.pdbx_description
1 polymer ?
#
loop_
_entity_poly.entity_id
_entity_poly.type
_entity_poly.pdbx_seq_one_letter_code
_entity_poly.pdbx_strand_id
1 'polypeptide(L)'
;MIRSLLPSDFDAILKVINDAAQAYKGVIPDDRWKEPYMSAEELKEEIEAGVRFFGWVEGGYLLGVAGIQVLKDTTLIRHAYVLPGCQRRRTGTSLLEYLLGLAETPEILVGT
;
A
#
# COMPACT_ATOMS: atom_id res chain seq x y z
N MET A 1 -14.66 3.31 2.96
CA MET A 1 -14.88 3.39 1.51
C MET A 1 -13.54 3.27 0.78
N ILE A 2 -13.51 2.43 -0.22
CA ILE A 2 -12.29 2.21 -1.02
C ILE A 2 -12.37 3.05 -2.29
N ARG A 3 -11.28 3.76 -2.63
CA ARG A 3 -11.19 4.49 -3.89
C ARG A 3 -9.80 4.43 -4.49
N SER A 4 -9.72 4.66 -5.78
CA SER A 4 -8.44 4.84 -6.47
C SER A 4 -7.80 6.13 -5.97
N LEU A 5 -6.50 6.10 -5.72
CA LEU A 5 -5.77 7.26 -5.22
C LEU A 5 -5.18 8.05 -6.38
N LEU A 6 -5.19 9.37 -6.23
CA LEU A 6 -4.78 10.32 -7.26
C LEU A 6 -3.38 10.88 -6.95
N PRO A 7 -2.73 11.57 -7.91
CA PRO A 7 -1.46 12.23 -7.63
C PRO A 7 -1.52 13.18 -6.45
N SER A 8 -2.67 13.80 -6.19
CA SER A 8 -2.85 14.69 -5.04
C SER A 8 -2.83 13.93 -3.71
N ASP A 9 -2.96 12.61 -3.72
CA ASP A 9 -2.92 11.77 -2.52
C ASP A 9 -1.49 11.33 -2.16
N PHE A 10 -0.49 11.72 -2.95
CA PHE A 10 0.89 11.24 -2.79
C PHE A 10 1.42 11.35 -1.36
N ASP A 11 1.28 12.53 -0.75
CA ASP A 11 1.79 12.73 0.61
C ASP A 11 1.05 11.90 1.64
N ALA A 12 -0.26 11.71 1.44
CA ALA A 12 -1.06 10.88 2.33
C ALA A 12 -0.68 9.40 2.21
N ILE A 13 -0.42 8.91 0.99
CA ILE A 13 0.04 7.54 0.76
C ILE A 13 1.37 7.33 1.47
N LEU A 14 2.31 8.23 1.28
CA LEU A 14 3.64 8.15 1.88
C LEU A 14 3.55 8.11 3.40
N LYS A 15 2.70 8.96 3.97
CA LYS A 15 2.50 9.00 5.42
C LYS A 15 1.93 7.69 5.96
N VAL A 16 0.92 7.13 5.31
CA VAL A 16 0.32 5.87 5.74
C VAL A 16 1.35 4.74 5.72
N ILE A 17 2.11 4.64 4.63
CA ILE A 17 3.13 3.59 4.51
C ILE A 17 4.16 3.71 5.63
N ASN A 18 4.68 4.90 5.85
CA ASN A 18 5.72 5.10 6.87
C ASN A 18 5.19 4.95 8.29
N ASP A 19 3.99 5.44 8.56
CA ASP A 19 3.38 5.30 9.89
C ASP A 19 3.06 3.82 10.20
N ALA A 20 2.52 3.10 9.23
CA ALA A 20 2.22 1.68 9.40
C ALA A 20 3.51 0.86 9.57
N ALA A 21 4.56 1.22 8.86
CA ALA A 21 5.83 0.50 8.94
C ALA A 21 6.48 0.59 10.31
N GLN A 22 6.16 1.61 11.12
CA GLN A 22 6.70 1.72 12.47
C GLN A 22 6.37 0.50 13.34
N ALA A 23 5.28 -0.21 13.04
CA ALA A 23 4.93 -1.44 13.74
C ALA A 23 5.98 -2.54 13.55
N TYR A 24 6.80 -2.46 12.50
CA TYR A 24 7.84 -3.43 12.20
C TYR A 24 9.21 -3.02 12.73
N LYS A 25 9.34 -1.83 13.28
CA LYS A 25 10.58 -1.38 13.89
C LYS A 25 10.87 -2.24 15.11
N GLY A 26 12.06 -2.83 15.16
CA GLY A 26 12.41 -3.79 16.21
C GLY A 26 12.17 -5.25 15.83
N VAL A 27 11.30 -5.51 14.85
CA VAL A 27 11.12 -6.84 14.25
C VAL A 27 12.11 -7.02 13.11
N ILE A 28 12.28 -5.94 12.31
CA ILE A 28 13.32 -5.91 11.27
C ILE A 28 14.66 -5.62 11.95
N PRO A 29 15.73 -6.38 11.65
CA PRO A 29 17.05 -6.10 12.22
C PRO A 29 17.48 -4.67 12.00
N ASP A 30 18.10 -4.06 13.01
CA ASP A 30 18.49 -2.65 12.98
C ASP A 30 19.34 -2.27 11.78
N ASP A 31 20.21 -3.17 11.32
CA ASP A 31 21.06 -2.94 10.16
C ASP A 31 20.29 -2.93 8.84
N ARG A 32 19.04 -3.40 8.84
CA ARG A 32 18.15 -3.41 7.68
C ARG A 32 17.04 -2.39 7.75
N TRP A 33 16.91 -1.74 8.91
CA TRP A 33 15.90 -0.69 9.07
C TRP A 33 16.44 0.62 8.51
N LYS A 34 15.62 1.33 7.76
CA LYS A 34 15.95 2.66 7.27
C LYS A 34 14.84 3.65 7.60
N GLU A 35 15.21 4.90 7.78
CA GLU A 35 14.28 6.01 8.03
C GLU A 35 14.43 7.05 6.92
N PRO A 36 13.36 7.41 6.20
CA PRO A 36 12.03 6.81 6.30
C PRO A 36 12.01 5.39 5.72
N TYR A 37 11.06 4.59 6.12
CA TYR A 37 10.88 3.23 5.59
C TYR A 37 10.72 3.26 4.06
N MET A 38 9.90 4.18 3.57
CA MET A 38 9.79 4.48 2.14
C MET A 38 10.04 5.96 1.93
N SER A 39 10.99 6.31 1.07
CA SER A 39 11.25 7.70 0.72
C SER A 39 10.26 8.19 -0.34
N ALA A 40 10.13 9.50 -0.46
CA ALA A 40 9.29 10.09 -1.51
C ALA A 40 9.76 9.68 -2.91
N GLU A 41 11.07 9.56 -3.10
CA GLU A 41 11.65 9.15 -4.38
C GLU A 41 11.28 7.71 -4.72
N GLU A 42 11.33 6.81 -3.74
CA GLU A 42 10.95 5.41 -3.94
C GLU A 42 9.48 5.29 -4.32
N LEU A 43 8.60 6.02 -3.62
CA LEU A 43 7.17 5.99 -3.94
C LEU A 43 6.92 6.52 -5.35
N LYS A 44 7.60 7.59 -5.74
CA LYS A 44 7.49 8.15 -7.08
C LYS A 44 7.92 7.13 -8.13
N GLU A 45 9.04 6.44 -7.89
CA GLU A 45 9.53 5.40 -8.81
C GLU A 45 8.53 4.27 -8.96
N GLU A 46 7.91 3.82 -7.86
CA GLU A 46 6.90 2.77 -7.89
C GLU A 46 5.69 3.19 -8.74
N ILE A 47 5.22 4.41 -8.57
CA ILE A 47 4.09 4.92 -9.34
C ILE A 47 4.46 5.04 -10.82
N GLU A 48 5.65 5.52 -11.13
CA GLU A 48 6.15 5.63 -12.50
C GLU A 48 6.33 4.25 -13.15
N ALA A 49 6.63 3.24 -12.35
CA ALA A 49 6.76 1.85 -12.82
C ALA A 49 5.40 1.18 -13.05
N GLY A 50 4.31 1.84 -12.75
CA GLY A 50 2.97 1.33 -13.02
C GLY A 50 2.19 0.84 -11.81
N VAL A 51 2.69 1.05 -10.61
CA VAL A 51 1.94 0.71 -9.39
C VAL A 51 0.81 1.72 -9.21
N ARG A 52 -0.41 1.21 -9.14
CA ARG A 52 -1.60 2.03 -8.87
C ARG A 52 -2.05 1.79 -7.44
N PHE A 53 -2.24 2.86 -6.70
CA PHE A 53 -2.64 2.75 -5.30
C PHE A 53 -4.14 2.94 -5.12
N PHE A 54 -4.70 2.12 -4.25
CA PHE A 54 -6.08 2.24 -3.78
C PHE A 54 -6.03 2.46 -2.27
N GLY A 55 -7.02 3.14 -1.75
CA GLY A 55 -7.04 3.48 -0.34
C GLY A 55 -8.40 3.31 0.30
N TRP A 56 -8.37 3.03 1.60
CA TRP A 56 -9.57 3.06 2.45
C TRP A 56 -9.67 4.43 3.10
N VAL A 57 -10.76 5.12 2.82
CA VAL A 57 -10.98 6.49 3.31
C VAL A 57 -12.21 6.52 4.20
N GLU A 58 -12.08 7.12 5.38
CA GLU A 58 -13.19 7.36 6.31
C GLU A 58 -13.09 8.80 6.83
N GLY A 59 -14.21 9.52 6.78
CA GLY A 59 -14.25 10.89 7.27
C GLY A 59 -13.23 11.83 6.65
N GLY A 60 -12.84 11.57 5.40
CA GLY A 60 -11.84 12.35 4.70
C GLY A 60 -10.41 11.97 4.99
N TYR A 61 -10.19 10.95 5.82
CA TYR A 61 -8.86 10.48 6.20
C TYR A 61 -8.50 9.17 5.53
N LEU A 62 -7.28 9.09 5.02
CA LEU A 62 -6.75 7.86 4.43
C LEU A 62 -6.22 6.98 5.56
N LEU A 63 -6.81 5.80 5.73
CA LEU A 63 -6.49 4.87 6.82
C LEU A 63 -5.66 3.66 6.38
N GLY A 64 -5.70 3.33 5.10
CA GLY A 64 -4.94 2.22 4.57
C GLY A 64 -4.74 2.38 3.08
N VAL A 65 -3.70 1.72 2.57
CA VAL A 65 -3.37 1.74 1.14
C VAL A 65 -2.97 0.35 0.68
N ALA A 66 -3.14 0.09 -0.61
CA ALA A 66 -2.59 -1.10 -1.24
C ALA A 66 -2.32 -0.77 -2.71
N GLY A 67 -1.21 -1.28 -3.23
CA GLY A 67 -0.79 -1.06 -4.61
C GLY A 67 -1.02 -2.28 -5.48
N ILE A 68 -1.34 -2.04 -6.75
CA ILE A 68 -1.49 -3.10 -7.74
C ILE A 68 -0.66 -2.74 -8.98
N GLN A 69 0.07 -3.72 -9.50
CA GLN A 69 0.91 -3.55 -10.68
C GLN A 69 0.72 -4.73 -11.61
N VAL A 70 0.47 -4.46 -12.89
CA VAL A 70 0.28 -5.52 -13.88
C VAL A 70 1.56 -5.67 -14.69
N LEU A 71 2.12 -6.89 -14.73
CA LEU A 71 3.33 -7.23 -15.48
C LEU A 71 3.02 -8.43 -16.35
N LYS A 72 2.82 -8.21 -17.67
CA LYS A 72 2.46 -9.26 -18.61
C LYS A 72 1.25 -10.06 -18.09
N ASP A 73 1.46 -11.34 -17.77
CA ASP A 73 0.40 -12.25 -17.34
C ASP A 73 0.26 -12.32 -15.81
N THR A 74 0.96 -11.45 -15.09
CA THR A 74 0.98 -11.46 -13.63
C THR A 74 0.50 -10.13 -13.07
N THR A 75 -0.35 -10.20 -12.06
CA THR A 75 -0.73 -9.03 -11.28
C THR A 75 -0.05 -9.11 -9.92
N LEU A 76 0.69 -8.07 -9.56
CA LEU A 76 1.34 -7.97 -8.25
C LEU A 76 0.51 -7.06 -7.35
N ILE A 77 0.23 -7.52 -6.14
CA ILE A 77 -0.37 -6.69 -5.09
C ILE A 77 0.74 -6.41 -4.09
N ARG A 78 1.06 -5.14 -3.89
CA ARG A 78 2.22 -4.69 -3.12
C ARG A 78 1.85 -3.53 -2.21
N HIS A 79 2.70 -3.28 -1.24
CA HIS A 79 2.60 -2.08 -0.38
C HIS A 79 1.25 -1.96 0.31
N ALA A 80 0.74 -3.06 0.83
CA ALA A 80 -0.51 -3.09 1.58
C ALA A 80 -0.23 -2.72 3.04
N TYR A 81 -0.64 -1.53 3.44
CA TYR A 81 -0.40 -0.99 4.78
C TYR A 81 -1.66 -0.35 5.34
N VAL A 82 -1.89 -0.58 6.62
CA VAL A 82 -3.01 0.02 7.35
C VAL A 82 -2.45 0.71 8.58
N LEU A 83 -2.93 1.91 8.89
CA LEU A 83 -2.51 2.65 10.08
C LEU A 83 -2.72 1.78 11.34
N PRO A 84 -1.79 1.80 12.30
CA PRO A 84 -1.84 0.92 13.46
C PRO A 84 -3.16 0.93 14.22
N GLY A 85 -3.77 2.09 14.38
CA GLY A 85 -5.06 2.20 15.07
C GLY A 85 -6.25 1.64 14.31
N CYS A 86 -6.07 1.25 13.05
CA CYS A 86 -7.16 0.81 12.18
C CYS A 86 -7.06 -0.66 11.77
N GLN A 87 -6.02 -1.36 12.19
CA GLN A 87 -5.72 -2.72 11.72
C GLN A 87 -6.77 -3.77 12.07
N ARG A 88 -7.50 -3.60 13.16
CA ARG A 88 -8.50 -4.57 13.62
C ARG A 88 -9.88 -4.37 13.02
N ARG A 89 -10.02 -3.48 12.04
CA ARG A 89 -11.31 -3.11 11.46
C ARG A 89 -11.52 -3.72 10.06
N ARG A 90 -10.76 -4.77 9.74
CA ARG A 90 -10.80 -5.46 8.44
C ARG A 90 -10.46 -4.56 7.26
N THR A 91 -9.85 -3.42 7.50
CA THR A 91 -9.47 -2.48 6.44
C THR A 91 -8.51 -3.12 5.45
N GLY A 92 -7.45 -3.77 5.94
CA GLY A 92 -6.48 -4.44 5.08
C GLY A 92 -7.06 -5.58 4.28
N THR A 93 -7.91 -6.41 4.92
CA THR A 93 -8.58 -7.52 4.26
C THR A 93 -9.51 -7.01 3.16
N SER A 94 -10.27 -5.95 3.45
CA SER A 94 -11.19 -5.36 2.48
C SER A 94 -10.46 -4.78 1.27
N LEU A 95 -9.32 -4.10 1.51
CA LEU A 95 -8.49 -3.59 0.43
C LEU A 95 -7.95 -4.73 -0.44
N LEU A 96 -7.44 -5.78 0.18
CA LEU A 96 -6.91 -6.93 -0.54
C LEU A 96 -8.00 -7.59 -1.40
N GLU A 97 -9.16 -7.83 -0.82
CA GLU A 97 -10.29 -8.42 -1.54
C GLU A 97 -10.70 -7.56 -2.73
N TYR A 98 -10.73 -6.25 -2.56
CA TYR A 98 -11.05 -5.32 -3.63
C TYR A 98 -10.06 -5.43 -4.78
N LEU A 99 -8.76 -5.44 -4.47
CA LEU A 99 -7.73 -5.53 -5.50
C LEU A 99 -7.72 -6.89 -6.20
N LEU A 100 -7.99 -7.96 -5.46
CA LEU A 100 -8.11 -9.29 -6.07
C LEU A 100 -9.25 -9.32 -7.09
N GLY A 101 -10.33 -8.61 -6.82
CA GLY A 101 -11.44 -8.48 -7.76
C GLY A 101 -11.12 -7.68 -9.01
N LEU A 102 -10.10 -6.83 -8.96
CA LEU A 102 -9.65 -6.05 -10.12
C LEU A 102 -8.65 -6.81 -11.00
N ALA A 103 -8.02 -7.85 -10.48
CA ALA A 103 -6.99 -8.59 -11.20
C ALA A 103 -7.61 -9.40 -12.34
N GLU A 104 -7.07 -9.23 -13.54
CA GLU A 104 -7.57 -9.89 -14.76
C GLU A 104 -6.54 -10.83 -15.37
N THR A 105 -5.38 -10.99 -14.75
CA THR A 105 -4.33 -11.85 -15.26
C THR A 105 -4.48 -13.28 -14.73
N PRO A 106 -3.93 -14.27 -15.44
CA PRO A 106 -3.99 -15.66 -14.96
C PRO A 106 -3.22 -15.91 -13.66
N GLU A 107 -2.22 -15.08 -13.38
CA GLU A 107 -1.41 -15.21 -12.16
C GLU A 107 -1.54 -13.97 -11.28
N ILE A 108 -1.72 -14.16 -9.99
CA ILE A 108 -1.78 -13.08 -9.02
C ILE A 108 -0.78 -13.39 -7.91
N LEU A 109 0.15 -12.46 -7.66
CA LEU A 109 1.11 -12.58 -6.59
C LEU A 109 0.86 -11.48 -5.56
N VAL A 110 0.79 -11.86 -4.30
CA VAL A 110 0.65 -10.92 -3.19
C VAL A 110 1.98 -10.87 -2.46
N GLY A 111 2.64 -9.71 -2.53
CA GLY A 111 3.94 -9.51 -1.91
C GLY A 111 3.97 -8.25 -1.08
N THR A 112 4.95 -8.16 -0.23
CA THR A 112 5.16 -6.97 0.59
C THR A 112 6.44 -6.27 0.24
#